data_d3c505cafe3ccf47ef273d080dbc6c52
#
_entry.id   d3c505cafe3ccf47ef273d080dbc6c52
#
_cell.length_a   1.000
_cell.length_b   1.000
_cell.length_c   1.000
_cell.angle_alpha   90.00
_cell.angle_beta   90.00
_cell.angle_gamma   90.00
#
_symmetry.space_group_name_H-M   'P 1'
#
loop_
_entity.id
_entity.type
_entity.pdbx_description
1 polymer ?
#
loop_
_entity_poly.entity_id
_entity_poly.type
_entity_poly.pdbx_seq_one_letter_code
_entity_poly.pdbx_strand_id
1 'polypeptide(L)'
;GGASAIQIVPAIADEAGHLTVIQRSPSWIANKYDWPLSKAERALMGSPAAQRAYHNAMWWWFESRYPVVKRSMDPIRKLWEVERRWTIRRILKDPQKVAAATPDYPMGCNRLLLSNDWYPTLARPDVDVIGAGVTGVTETGLVTADGREVEADVIVWCTGFTATEYLAPMRITGRGGADIRTAWAHGPEAYLGLATPGFPNLFIVGLGQNGNLISNITSNLVEAGTTADAGGGLLRANGAGRARKDPWTLPAARLRWGQSEIG
;
A
#
# COMPACT_ATOMS: atom_id res chain seq x y z
N GLY A 1 4.50 -10.21 -6.57
CA GLY A 1 5.35 -9.06 -6.28
C GLY A 1 4.65 -7.95 -5.48
N GLY A 2 4.14 -8.23 -4.28
CA GLY A 2 3.57 -7.20 -3.39
C GLY A 2 4.51 -6.81 -2.25
N ALA A 3 4.00 -6.02 -1.29
CA ALA A 3 4.78 -5.50 -0.15
C ALA A 3 5.42 -6.59 0.72
N SER A 4 4.80 -7.76 0.83
CA SER A 4 5.39 -8.91 1.55
C SER A 4 6.57 -9.50 0.76
N ALA A 5 6.41 -9.72 -0.54
CA ALA A 5 7.45 -10.31 -1.37
C ALA A 5 8.74 -9.49 -1.39
N ILE A 6 8.65 -8.16 -1.52
CA ILE A 6 9.85 -7.28 -1.55
C ILE A 6 10.63 -7.26 -0.24
N GLN A 7 10.07 -7.77 0.84
CA GLN A 7 10.72 -7.89 2.14
C GLN A 7 11.22 -9.33 2.39
N ILE A 8 10.39 -10.32 2.09
CA ILE A 8 10.72 -11.73 2.32
C ILE A 8 11.84 -12.20 1.40
N VAL A 9 11.71 -11.94 0.08
CA VAL A 9 12.66 -12.44 -0.92
C VAL A 9 14.10 -12.01 -0.63
N PRO A 10 14.42 -10.72 -0.37
CA PRO A 10 15.78 -10.35 0.01
C PRO A 10 16.23 -10.96 1.35
N ALA A 11 15.31 -11.15 2.30
CA ALA A 11 15.67 -11.65 3.63
C ALA A 11 16.06 -13.13 3.63
N ILE A 12 15.44 -13.95 2.75
CA ILE A 12 15.71 -15.39 2.69
C ILE A 12 16.73 -15.78 1.61
N ALA A 13 17.12 -14.85 0.75
CA ALA A 13 17.98 -15.14 -0.40
C ALA A 13 19.38 -15.67 -0.01
N ASP A 14 19.86 -15.35 1.17
CA ASP A 14 21.15 -15.85 1.66
C ASP A 14 21.04 -17.22 2.35
N GLU A 15 19.84 -17.63 2.72
CA GLU A 15 19.57 -18.91 3.38
C GLU A 15 19.11 -20.01 2.40
N ALA A 16 18.52 -19.61 1.28
CA ALA A 16 18.05 -20.51 0.24
C ALA A 16 19.20 -20.96 -0.66
N GLY A 17 19.31 -22.26 -0.94
CA GLY A 17 20.25 -22.76 -1.93
C GLY A 17 19.92 -22.32 -3.36
N HIS A 18 18.63 -22.20 -3.67
CA HIS A 18 18.08 -21.63 -4.89
C HIS A 18 16.73 -20.97 -4.58
N LEU A 19 16.44 -19.85 -5.22
CA LEU A 19 15.21 -19.10 -5.03
C LEU A 19 14.51 -18.81 -6.35
N THR A 20 13.25 -19.23 -6.49
CA THR A 20 12.44 -18.90 -7.66
C THR A 20 11.34 -17.91 -7.28
N VAL A 21 11.37 -16.74 -7.89
CA VAL A 21 10.34 -15.70 -7.70
C VAL A 21 9.34 -15.73 -8.84
N ILE A 22 8.13 -16.19 -8.57
CA ILE A 22 7.04 -16.22 -9.53
C ILE A 22 6.14 -15.00 -9.34
N GLN A 23 5.99 -14.18 -10.37
CA GLN A 23 5.16 -12.98 -10.30
C GLN A 23 4.37 -12.75 -11.59
N ARG A 24 3.05 -12.84 -11.51
CA ARG A 24 2.15 -12.60 -12.63
C ARG A 24 2.19 -11.14 -13.12
N SER A 25 2.22 -10.21 -12.19
CA SER A 25 2.23 -8.78 -12.47
C SER A 25 3.27 -8.13 -11.56
N PRO A 26 4.42 -7.71 -12.09
CA PRO A 26 5.46 -7.05 -11.33
C PRO A 26 5.00 -5.67 -10.84
N SER A 27 5.47 -5.24 -9.68
CA SER A 27 5.15 -3.93 -9.12
C SER A 27 6.22 -2.89 -9.46
N TRP A 28 5.83 -1.63 -9.59
CA TRP A 28 6.77 -0.52 -9.63
C TRP A 28 7.46 -0.39 -8.27
N ILE A 29 8.79 -0.45 -8.26
CA ILE A 29 9.60 -0.36 -7.04
C ILE A 29 10.60 0.79 -7.18
N ALA A 30 10.56 1.70 -6.19
CA ALA A 30 11.48 2.82 -6.07
C ALA A 30 12.45 2.59 -4.89
N ASN A 31 13.49 3.39 -4.83
CA ASN A 31 14.45 3.35 -3.73
C ASN A 31 13.78 3.80 -2.44
N LYS A 32 14.11 3.12 -1.34
CA LYS A 32 13.55 3.39 -0.02
C LYS A 32 14.17 4.61 0.64
N TYR A 33 15.40 4.99 0.25
CA TYR A 33 16.15 6.11 0.83
C TYR A 33 16.31 5.99 2.36
N ASP A 34 16.46 4.77 2.85
CA ASP A 34 16.81 4.50 4.23
C ASP A 34 18.33 4.23 4.33
N TRP A 35 18.96 4.90 5.27
CA TRP A 35 20.38 4.72 5.63
C TRP A 35 20.54 4.86 7.13
N PRO A 36 21.57 4.22 7.71
CA PRO A 36 21.86 4.37 9.11
C PRO A 36 22.24 5.82 9.44
N LEU A 37 21.57 6.40 10.45
CA LEU A 37 21.92 7.73 10.90
C LEU A 37 23.35 7.76 11.45
N SER A 38 24.14 8.73 11.02
CA SER A 38 25.46 9.03 11.57
C SER A 38 25.38 9.43 13.05
N LYS A 39 26.52 9.42 13.75
CA LYS A 39 26.56 9.88 15.15
C LYS A 39 26.14 11.33 15.30
N ALA A 40 26.50 12.20 14.33
CA ALA A 40 26.13 13.61 14.33
C ALA A 40 24.63 13.81 14.11
N GLU A 41 24.04 13.09 13.16
CA GLU A 41 22.59 13.13 12.92
C GLU A 41 21.81 12.65 14.15
N ARG A 42 22.25 11.56 14.80
CA ARG A 42 21.61 11.08 16.04
C ARG A 42 21.68 12.11 17.17
N ALA A 43 22.82 12.80 17.33
CA ALA A 43 22.97 13.86 18.32
C ALA A 43 22.05 15.05 18.01
N LEU A 44 21.95 15.45 16.73
CA LEU A 44 21.04 16.50 16.28
C LEU A 44 19.58 16.12 16.53
N MET A 45 19.21 14.86 16.31
CA MET A 45 17.85 14.32 16.57
C MET A 45 17.50 14.27 18.06
N GLY A 46 18.41 14.55 18.99
CA GLY A 46 18.12 14.79 20.40
C GLY A 46 17.31 16.07 20.64
N SER A 47 17.28 17.02 19.70
CA SER A 47 16.52 18.26 19.79
C SER A 47 15.11 18.09 19.20
N PRO A 48 14.02 18.42 19.94
CA PRO A 48 12.66 18.39 19.43
C PRO A 48 12.42 19.30 18.21
N ALA A 49 13.15 20.41 18.12
CA ALA A 49 13.09 21.32 16.99
C ALA A 49 13.70 20.70 15.73
N ALA A 50 14.86 20.05 15.87
CA ALA A 50 15.51 19.33 14.78
C ALA A 50 14.65 18.14 14.30
N GLN A 51 14.04 17.39 15.21
CA GLN A 51 13.12 16.31 14.86
C GLN A 51 11.94 16.82 14.03
N ARG A 52 11.30 17.94 14.43
CA ARG A 52 10.20 18.54 13.66
C ARG A 52 10.65 19.03 12.29
N ALA A 53 11.81 19.68 12.20
CA ALA A 53 12.34 20.14 10.93
C ALA A 53 12.64 18.98 9.99
N TYR A 54 13.28 17.92 10.50
CA TYR A 54 13.56 16.70 9.74
C TYR A 54 12.25 16.01 9.29
N HIS A 55 11.28 15.85 10.20
CA HIS A 55 9.97 15.29 9.89
C HIS A 55 9.29 16.06 8.76
N ASN A 56 9.24 17.38 8.84
CA ASN A 56 8.64 18.21 7.81
C ASN A 56 9.37 18.11 6.47
N ALA A 57 10.70 18.08 6.49
CA ALA A 57 11.50 17.91 5.27
C ALA A 57 11.23 16.55 4.61
N MET A 58 11.17 15.48 5.38
CA MET A 58 10.84 14.15 4.89
C MET A 58 9.40 14.08 4.39
N TRP A 59 8.45 14.71 5.10
CA TRP A 59 7.05 14.77 4.67
C TRP A 59 6.94 15.43 3.29
N TRP A 60 7.52 16.60 3.08
CA TRP A 60 7.54 17.27 1.79
C TRP A 60 8.27 16.49 0.71
N TRP A 61 9.35 15.81 1.07
CA TRP A 61 10.07 14.92 0.16
C TRP A 61 9.18 13.77 -0.34
N PHE A 62 8.39 13.15 0.55
CA PHE A 62 7.46 12.10 0.15
C PHE A 62 6.27 12.65 -0.65
N GLU A 63 5.72 13.81 -0.27
CA GLU A 63 4.64 14.48 -1.00
C GLU A 63 5.06 14.94 -2.40
N SER A 64 6.33 15.25 -2.63
CA SER A 64 6.84 15.62 -3.96
C SER A 64 6.64 14.53 -5.02
N ARG A 65 6.30 13.30 -4.61
CA ARG A 65 5.96 12.18 -5.51
C ARG A 65 4.50 12.16 -5.95
N TYR A 66 3.67 13.06 -5.43
CA TYR A 66 2.26 13.18 -5.81
C TYR A 66 2.01 13.24 -7.33
N PRO A 67 2.90 13.85 -8.16
CA PRO A 67 2.76 13.85 -9.61
C PRO A 67 2.65 12.46 -10.25
N VAL A 68 3.17 11.42 -9.59
CA VAL A 68 3.11 10.04 -10.10
C VAL A 68 1.68 9.51 -10.18
N VAL A 69 0.79 9.96 -9.28
CA VAL A 69 -0.63 9.52 -9.25
C VAL A 69 -1.57 10.53 -9.90
N LYS A 70 -1.13 11.77 -10.10
CA LYS A 70 -1.99 12.82 -10.66
C LYS A 70 -1.99 12.75 -12.19
N ARG A 71 -3.13 12.38 -12.78
CA ARG A 71 -3.31 12.25 -14.23
C ARG A 71 -2.88 13.49 -15.02
N SER A 72 -3.09 14.70 -14.49
CA SER A 72 -2.67 15.95 -15.14
C SER A 72 -1.14 16.12 -15.24
N MET A 73 -0.35 15.23 -14.62
CA MET A 73 1.11 15.26 -14.58
C MET A 73 1.75 14.07 -15.32
N ASP A 74 1.04 13.50 -16.27
CA ASP A 74 1.49 12.37 -17.11
C ASP A 74 2.92 12.50 -17.67
N PRO A 75 3.41 13.67 -18.14
CA PRO A 75 4.78 13.78 -18.62
C PRO A 75 5.82 13.48 -17.55
N ILE A 76 5.60 13.89 -16.31
CA ILE A 76 6.50 13.65 -15.18
C ILE A 76 6.47 12.16 -14.82
N ARG A 77 5.28 11.58 -14.77
CA ARG A 77 5.11 10.14 -14.54
C ARG A 77 5.86 9.31 -15.57
N LYS A 78 5.69 9.60 -16.88
CA LYS A 78 6.39 8.93 -17.97
C LYS A 78 7.92 9.04 -17.84
N LEU A 79 8.43 10.18 -17.44
CA LEU A 79 9.86 10.36 -17.18
C LEU A 79 10.35 9.41 -16.07
N TRP A 80 9.59 9.28 -14.99
CA TRP A 80 9.90 8.34 -13.91
C TRP A 80 9.81 6.89 -14.34
N GLU A 81 8.81 6.53 -15.16
CA GLU A 81 8.71 5.19 -15.73
C GLU A 81 9.93 4.84 -16.59
N VAL A 82 10.38 5.77 -17.43
CA VAL A 82 11.59 5.60 -18.27
C VAL A 82 12.82 5.39 -17.39
N GLU A 83 13.01 6.23 -16.37
CA GLU A 83 14.10 6.13 -15.41
C GLU A 83 14.08 4.78 -14.68
N ARG A 84 12.91 4.32 -14.20
CA ARG A 84 12.78 3.03 -13.53
C ARG A 84 13.04 1.85 -14.46
N ARG A 85 12.53 1.87 -15.70
CA ARG A 85 12.83 0.84 -16.70
C ARG A 85 14.32 0.79 -17.04
N TRP A 86 14.98 1.93 -17.11
CA TRP A 86 16.43 2.00 -17.29
C TRP A 86 17.17 1.38 -16.11
N THR A 87 16.78 1.72 -14.89
CA THR A 87 17.35 1.18 -13.65
C THR A 87 17.19 -0.35 -13.57
N ILE A 88 16.00 -0.88 -13.88
CA ILE A 88 15.75 -2.33 -13.93
C ILE A 88 16.71 -3.01 -14.89
N ARG A 89 16.82 -2.51 -16.13
CA ARG A 89 17.74 -3.06 -17.15
C ARG A 89 19.20 -3.00 -16.72
N ARG A 90 19.60 -1.90 -16.07
CA ARG A 90 20.97 -1.71 -15.61
C ARG A 90 21.35 -2.70 -14.50
N ILE A 91 20.43 -3.01 -13.60
CA ILE A 91 20.70 -3.90 -12.46
C ILE A 91 20.58 -5.37 -12.89
N LEU A 92 19.47 -5.75 -13.51
CA LEU A 92 19.19 -7.16 -13.80
C LEU A 92 20.04 -7.72 -14.94
N LYS A 93 20.31 -6.93 -15.98
CA LYS A 93 21.10 -7.28 -17.19
C LYS A 93 20.53 -8.43 -18.01
N ASP A 94 20.00 -9.49 -17.38
CA ASP A 94 19.37 -10.63 -18.02
C ASP A 94 18.03 -10.22 -18.65
N PRO A 95 17.83 -10.39 -19.97
CA PRO A 95 16.60 -9.99 -20.66
C PRO A 95 15.34 -10.68 -20.12
N GLN A 96 15.42 -11.94 -19.69
CA GLN A 96 14.29 -12.68 -19.16
C GLN A 96 13.87 -12.11 -17.80
N LYS A 97 14.81 -11.88 -16.89
CA LYS A 97 14.57 -11.24 -15.61
C LYS A 97 14.06 -9.81 -15.77
N VAL A 98 14.60 -9.06 -16.74
CA VAL A 98 14.14 -7.70 -17.07
C VAL A 98 12.68 -7.72 -17.51
N ALA A 99 12.31 -8.63 -18.42
CA ALA A 99 10.94 -8.76 -18.88
C ALA A 99 9.98 -9.13 -17.74
N ALA A 100 10.36 -10.12 -16.92
CA ALA A 100 9.56 -10.58 -15.80
C ALA A 100 9.41 -9.54 -14.67
N ALA A 101 10.38 -8.62 -14.50
CA ALA A 101 10.39 -7.63 -13.43
C ALA A 101 9.94 -6.23 -13.86
N THR A 102 9.65 -6.01 -15.15
CA THR A 102 9.23 -4.70 -15.66
C THR A 102 7.71 -4.63 -15.75
N PRO A 103 7.04 -3.70 -15.02
CA PRO A 103 5.60 -3.52 -15.12
C PRO A 103 5.16 -3.05 -16.51
N ASP A 104 4.02 -3.56 -16.99
CA ASP A 104 3.38 -3.24 -18.26
C ASP A 104 2.27 -2.18 -18.14
N TYR A 105 1.94 -1.77 -16.91
CA TYR A 105 0.91 -0.79 -16.59
C TYR A 105 1.53 0.55 -16.12
N PRO A 106 0.77 1.67 -16.21
CA PRO A 106 1.24 2.99 -15.77
C PRO A 106 1.57 3.03 -14.29
N MET A 107 2.64 3.75 -13.92
CA MET A 107 2.99 3.98 -12.52
C MET A 107 1.86 4.74 -11.82
N GLY A 108 1.50 4.30 -10.62
CA GLY A 108 0.39 4.87 -9.85
C GLY A 108 -0.93 4.10 -9.98
N CYS A 109 -1.10 3.20 -10.95
CA CYS A 109 -2.28 2.31 -11.01
C CYS A 109 -2.29 1.29 -9.86
N ASN A 110 -1.12 0.91 -9.38
CA ASN A 110 -0.93 0.13 -8.16
C ASN A 110 0.01 0.88 -7.21
N ARG A 111 0.05 0.47 -5.94
CA ARG A 111 0.96 1.05 -4.94
C ARG A 111 2.41 0.99 -5.44
N LEU A 112 3.08 2.13 -5.40
CA LEU A 112 4.53 2.19 -5.55
C LEU A 112 5.17 1.57 -4.30
N LEU A 113 5.99 0.55 -4.49
CA LEU A 113 6.70 -0.11 -3.41
C LEU A 113 8.10 0.49 -3.24
N LEU A 114 8.65 0.40 -2.03
CA LEU A 114 9.97 0.94 -1.72
C LEU A 114 10.90 -0.18 -1.25
N SER A 115 12.01 -0.40 -1.96
CA SER A 115 13.04 -1.35 -1.58
C SER A 115 14.37 -0.97 -2.22
N ASN A 116 15.46 -1.09 -1.46
CA ASN A 116 16.82 -0.96 -2.00
C ASN A 116 17.35 -2.31 -2.48
N ASP A 117 16.84 -3.42 -1.94
CA ASP A 117 17.45 -4.75 -2.06
C ASP A 117 16.74 -5.63 -3.10
N TRP A 118 15.52 -5.27 -3.52
CA TRP A 118 14.72 -6.10 -4.44
C TRP A 118 15.44 -6.43 -5.73
N TYR A 119 15.79 -5.42 -6.54
CA TYR A 119 16.44 -5.67 -7.83
C TYR A 119 17.84 -6.26 -7.69
N PRO A 120 18.69 -5.84 -6.73
CA PRO A 120 19.95 -6.52 -6.45
C PRO A 120 19.78 -8.01 -6.14
N THR A 121 18.76 -8.39 -5.37
CA THR A 121 18.45 -9.80 -5.07
C THR A 121 18.02 -10.54 -6.32
N LEU A 122 17.11 -9.99 -7.14
CA LEU A 122 16.71 -10.62 -8.38
C LEU A 122 17.86 -10.78 -9.38
N ALA A 123 18.89 -9.95 -9.29
CA ALA A 123 20.07 -10.02 -10.16
C ALA A 123 21.04 -11.17 -9.80
N ARG A 124 20.88 -11.79 -8.64
CA ARG A 124 21.73 -12.90 -8.18
C ARG A 124 21.65 -14.09 -9.15
N PRO A 125 22.72 -14.87 -9.30
CA PRO A 125 22.75 -16.04 -10.16
C PRO A 125 21.92 -17.23 -9.61
N ASP A 126 21.73 -17.28 -8.29
CA ASP A 126 20.96 -18.29 -7.56
C ASP A 126 19.47 -17.91 -7.39
N VAL A 127 19.01 -16.85 -8.04
CA VAL A 127 17.62 -16.38 -8.02
C VAL A 127 17.03 -16.38 -9.40
N ASP A 128 15.99 -17.16 -9.64
CA ASP A 128 15.22 -17.13 -10.87
C ASP A 128 13.98 -16.24 -10.76
N VAL A 129 13.57 -15.64 -11.87
CA VAL A 129 12.37 -14.80 -11.95
C VAL A 129 11.48 -15.25 -13.10
N ILE A 130 10.26 -15.66 -12.76
CA ILE A 130 9.27 -16.14 -13.74
C ILE A 130 8.11 -15.13 -13.79
N GLY A 131 7.90 -14.53 -14.97
CA GLY A 131 6.83 -13.56 -15.26
C GLY A 131 5.52 -14.25 -15.63
N ALA A 132 5.05 -15.19 -14.83
CA ALA A 132 3.82 -15.95 -15.08
C ALA A 132 2.98 -16.11 -13.79
N GLY A 133 1.72 -16.50 -13.94
CA GLY A 133 0.89 -16.92 -12.81
C GLY A 133 1.14 -18.37 -12.43
N VAL A 134 0.79 -18.76 -11.21
CA VAL A 134 0.73 -20.18 -10.81
C VAL A 134 -0.65 -20.71 -11.16
N THR A 135 -0.70 -21.89 -11.82
CA THR A 135 -1.94 -22.58 -12.22
C THR A 135 -2.22 -23.83 -11.41
N GLY A 136 -1.18 -24.42 -10.80
CA GLY A 136 -1.33 -25.61 -10.00
C GLY A 136 -0.17 -25.83 -9.03
N VAL A 137 -0.41 -26.72 -8.06
CA VAL A 137 0.59 -27.25 -7.14
C VAL A 137 0.71 -28.73 -7.38
N THR A 138 1.90 -29.25 -7.42
CA THR A 138 2.21 -30.69 -7.54
C THR A 138 2.77 -31.22 -6.23
N GLU A 139 3.06 -32.49 -6.16
CA GLU A 139 3.70 -33.11 -4.99
C GLU A 139 5.13 -32.59 -4.75
N THR A 140 5.79 -32.14 -5.81
CA THR A 140 7.20 -31.70 -5.79
C THR A 140 7.38 -30.21 -6.06
N GLY A 141 6.30 -29.46 -6.31
CA GLY A 141 6.45 -28.04 -6.61
C GLY A 141 5.21 -27.35 -7.20
N LEU A 142 5.41 -26.53 -8.22
CA LEU A 142 4.40 -25.65 -8.82
C LEU A 142 4.37 -25.79 -10.36
N VAL A 143 3.19 -25.54 -10.94
CA VAL A 143 3.03 -25.36 -12.39
C VAL A 143 2.65 -23.91 -12.67
N THR A 144 3.35 -23.27 -13.61
CA THR A 144 3.08 -21.92 -14.03
C THR A 144 2.20 -21.85 -15.28
N ALA A 145 1.57 -20.70 -15.55
CA ALA A 145 0.64 -20.52 -16.66
C ALA A 145 1.32 -20.64 -18.05
N ASP A 146 2.63 -20.52 -18.12
CA ASP A 146 3.44 -20.76 -19.33
C ASP A 146 3.91 -22.22 -19.46
N GLY A 147 3.41 -23.11 -18.59
CA GLY A 147 3.65 -24.56 -18.65
C GLY A 147 4.94 -25.03 -18.01
N ARG A 148 5.67 -24.19 -17.29
CA ARG A 148 6.90 -24.60 -16.59
C ARG A 148 6.51 -25.30 -15.30
N GLU A 149 7.22 -26.39 -15.00
CA GLU A 149 7.24 -27.01 -13.69
C GLU A 149 8.42 -26.46 -12.89
N VAL A 150 8.16 -26.05 -11.65
CA VAL A 150 9.15 -25.51 -10.74
C VAL A 150 9.19 -26.37 -9.51
N GLU A 151 10.27 -27.10 -9.32
CA GLU A 151 10.50 -27.88 -8.10
C GLU A 151 10.76 -26.94 -6.91
N ALA A 152 10.22 -27.28 -5.75
CA ALA A 152 10.37 -26.47 -4.55
C ALA A 152 10.13 -27.32 -3.29
N ASP A 153 11.04 -27.22 -2.32
CA ASP A 153 10.88 -27.79 -0.99
C ASP A 153 9.96 -26.94 -0.11
N VAL A 154 9.98 -25.61 -0.35
CA VAL A 154 9.18 -24.64 0.41
C VAL A 154 8.50 -23.66 -0.54
N ILE A 155 7.20 -23.47 -0.38
CA ILE A 155 6.40 -22.51 -1.13
C ILE A 155 5.93 -21.39 -0.20
N VAL A 156 6.32 -20.15 -0.51
CA VAL A 156 5.92 -18.96 0.25
C VAL A 156 4.89 -18.16 -0.54
N TRP A 157 3.65 -18.13 -0.07
CA TRP A 157 2.56 -17.42 -0.71
C TRP A 157 2.56 -15.95 -0.35
N CYS A 158 2.90 -15.08 -1.30
CA CYS A 158 2.83 -13.63 -1.19
C CYS A 158 1.76 -13.05 -2.13
N THR A 159 0.60 -13.69 -2.19
CA THR A 159 -0.48 -13.38 -3.16
C THR A 159 -1.35 -12.19 -2.76
N GLY A 160 -1.23 -11.71 -1.51
CA GLY A 160 -1.99 -10.58 -0.99
C GLY A 160 -3.29 -10.98 -0.27
N PHE A 161 -4.06 -9.98 0.09
CA PHE A 161 -5.34 -10.11 0.78
C PHE A 161 -6.47 -9.61 -0.11
N THR A 162 -7.71 -9.96 0.23
CA THR A 162 -8.93 -9.40 -0.38
C THR A 162 -9.14 -7.96 0.10
N ALA A 163 -8.35 -7.05 -0.46
CA ALA A 163 -8.29 -5.65 -0.02
C ALA A 163 -9.60 -4.87 -0.23
N THR A 164 -10.54 -5.42 -1.00
CA THR A 164 -11.87 -4.84 -1.27
C THR A 164 -12.91 -5.23 -0.22
N GLU A 165 -12.65 -6.26 0.58
CA GLU A 165 -13.56 -6.69 1.64
C GLU A 165 -13.21 -6.00 2.96
N TYR A 166 -13.50 -4.71 3.03
CA TYR A 166 -13.24 -3.92 4.23
C TYR A 166 -14.03 -4.45 5.42
N LEU A 167 -13.36 -4.54 6.58
CA LEU A 167 -13.91 -4.96 7.87
C LEU A 167 -14.45 -6.40 7.92
N ALA A 168 -14.33 -7.21 6.87
CA ALA A 168 -14.61 -8.64 6.97
C ALA A 168 -13.52 -9.36 7.82
N PRO A 169 -13.88 -10.27 8.72
CA PRO A 169 -15.18 -10.88 8.97
C PRO A 169 -16.01 -10.20 10.07
N MET A 170 -15.69 -8.98 10.51
CA MET A 170 -16.35 -8.29 11.62
C MET A 170 -17.84 -8.03 11.31
N ARG A 171 -18.69 -8.23 12.33
CA ARG A 171 -20.08 -7.79 12.31
C ARG A 171 -20.18 -6.43 13.01
N ILE A 172 -20.62 -5.41 12.31
CA ILE A 172 -20.77 -4.07 12.84
C ILE A 172 -22.22 -3.64 12.64
N THR A 173 -22.92 -3.41 13.76
CA THR A 173 -24.33 -3.02 13.78
C THR A 173 -24.45 -1.56 14.17
N GLY A 174 -25.15 -0.78 13.35
CA GLY A 174 -25.43 0.62 13.55
C GLY A 174 -26.81 0.88 14.17
N ARG A 175 -27.30 2.12 14.08
CA ARG A 175 -28.62 2.54 14.54
C ARG A 175 -29.71 1.74 13.84
N GLY A 176 -30.73 1.36 14.63
CA GLY A 176 -31.89 0.63 14.11
C GLY A 176 -31.55 -0.79 13.61
N GLY A 177 -30.40 -1.35 14.00
CA GLY A 177 -29.96 -2.69 13.56
C GLY A 177 -29.31 -2.72 12.17
N ALA A 178 -28.95 -1.57 11.60
CA ALA A 178 -28.30 -1.49 10.29
C ALA A 178 -26.98 -2.27 10.28
N ASP A 179 -26.79 -3.15 9.31
CA ASP A 179 -25.54 -3.88 9.08
C ASP A 179 -24.62 -3.06 8.15
N ILE A 180 -23.35 -2.90 8.50
CA ILE A 180 -22.41 -2.10 7.73
C ILE A 180 -22.15 -2.68 6.32
N ARG A 181 -22.20 -3.99 6.16
CA ARG A 181 -22.04 -4.64 4.85
C ARG A 181 -23.19 -4.31 3.92
N THR A 182 -24.40 -4.25 4.46
CA THR A 182 -25.57 -3.82 3.70
C THR A 182 -25.48 -2.34 3.36
N ALA A 183 -25.04 -1.50 4.29
CA ALA A 183 -24.80 -0.08 4.05
C ALA A 183 -23.73 0.18 2.98
N TRP A 184 -22.73 -0.69 2.90
CA TRP A 184 -21.62 -0.61 1.95
C TRP A 184 -21.74 -1.55 0.74
N ALA A 185 -22.96 -2.02 0.42
CA ALA A 185 -23.15 -2.94 -0.71
C ALA A 185 -22.64 -2.40 -2.06
N HIS A 186 -22.60 -1.08 -2.22
CA HIS A 186 -22.07 -0.40 -3.41
C HIS A 186 -20.64 0.12 -3.24
N GLY A 187 -19.96 -0.28 -2.18
CA GLY A 187 -18.62 0.13 -1.81
C GLY A 187 -18.59 0.89 -0.47
N PRO A 188 -17.44 0.96 0.19
CA PRO A 188 -17.30 1.66 1.46
C PRO A 188 -17.48 3.16 1.30
N GLU A 189 -18.36 3.75 2.10
CA GLU A 189 -18.60 5.19 2.15
C GLU A 189 -18.24 5.72 3.55
N ALA A 190 -17.38 6.74 3.59
CA ALA A 190 -17.06 7.41 4.86
C ALA A 190 -16.83 8.91 4.64
N TYR A 191 -17.44 9.73 5.52
CA TYR A 191 -17.20 11.16 5.54
C TYR A 191 -15.77 11.44 5.98
N LEU A 192 -15.01 12.16 5.16
CA LEU A 192 -13.57 12.38 5.31
C LEU A 192 -12.76 11.10 5.56
N GLY A 193 -13.31 9.94 5.16
CA GLY A 193 -12.71 8.64 5.41
C GLY A 193 -12.75 8.16 6.86
N LEU A 194 -13.49 8.84 7.74
CA LEU A 194 -13.51 8.60 9.19
C LEU A 194 -14.84 8.12 9.73
N ALA A 195 -15.97 8.65 9.27
CA ALA A 195 -17.29 8.39 9.84
C ALA A 195 -18.27 7.90 8.80
N THR A 196 -19.12 6.93 9.16
CA THR A 196 -20.11 6.33 8.26
C THR A 196 -21.53 6.67 8.74
N PRO A 197 -22.43 7.11 7.85
CA PRO A 197 -23.82 7.37 8.18
C PRO A 197 -24.51 6.15 8.81
N GLY A 198 -25.26 6.37 9.89
CA GLY A 198 -25.92 5.27 10.62
C GLY A 198 -25.07 4.59 11.70
N PHE A 199 -23.77 4.91 11.78
CA PHE A 199 -22.83 4.33 12.76
C PHE A 199 -22.12 5.44 13.56
N PRO A 200 -22.83 6.17 14.44
CA PRO A 200 -22.36 7.43 15.01
C PRO A 200 -21.16 7.30 15.97
N ASN A 201 -20.87 6.11 16.46
CA ASN A 201 -19.75 5.79 17.34
C ASN A 201 -18.68 4.93 16.67
N LEU A 202 -18.76 4.75 15.35
CA LEU A 202 -17.76 4.06 14.55
C LEU A 202 -16.85 5.10 13.88
N PHE A 203 -15.58 5.06 14.22
CA PHE A 203 -14.53 5.80 13.52
C PHE A 203 -13.60 4.83 12.84
N ILE A 204 -13.29 5.11 11.58
CA ILE A 204 -12.45 4.27 10.74
C ILE A 204 -11.15 5.01 10.48
N VAL A 205 -10.04 4.41 10.88
CA VAL A 205 -8.70 4.97 10.65
C VAL A 205 -7.98 4.08 9.65
N GLY A 206 -7.56 4.66 8.52
CA GLY A 206 -6.82 3.93 7.50
C GLY A 206 -7.67 3.20 6.47
N LEU A 207 -8.96 3.54 6.34
CA LEU A 207 -9.73 3.09 5.18
C LEU A 207 -9.09 3.64 3.90
N GLY A 208 -9.20 2.92 2.78
CA GLY A 208 -8.56 3.24 1.51
C GLY A 208 -8.73 4.68 1.00
N GLN A 209 -9.78 5.39 1.46
CA GLN A 209 -10.01 6.81 1.18
C GLN A 209 -9.06 7.76 1.95
N ASN A 210 -8.49 7.29 3.07
CA ASN A 210 -7.48 8.02 3.86
C ASN A 210 -6.06 7.48 3.60
N GLY A 211 -5.94 6.36 2.92
CA GLY A 211 -4.67 5.77 2.55
C GLY A 211 -4.10 6.48 1.34
N ASN A 212 -3.21 7.43 1.57
CA ASN A 212 -2.46 8.00 0.48
C ASN A 212 -1.51 6.95 -0.09
N LEU A 213 -1.57 6.73 -1.40
CA LEU A 213 -0.76 5.71 -2.08
C LEU A 213 0.74 6.04 -2.07
N ILE A 214 1.10 7.27 -1.79
CA ILE A 214 2.45 7.81 -2.02
C ILE A 214 2.96 8.63 -0.83
N SER A 215 2.09 9.31 -0.09
CA SER A 215 2.49 10.12 1.05
C SER A 215 2.64 9.32 2.35
N ASN A 216 3.10 9.98 3.38
CA ASN A 216 3.34 9.39 4.68
C ASN A 216 2.04 8.88 5.32
N ILE A 217 1.72 7.62 5.08
CA ILE A 217 0.54 6.94 5.62
C ILE A 217 0.46 7.11 7.14
N THR A 218 1.59 7.04 7.84
CA THR A 218 1.65 7.18 9.30
C THR A 218 1.16 8.55 9.76
N SER A 219 1.58 9.64 9.10
CA SER A 219 1.11 10.99 9.44
C SER A 219 -0.40 11.13 9.19
N ASN A 220 -0.90 10.62 8.09
CA ASN A 220 -2.34 10.64 7.78
C ASN A 220 -3.15 9.82 8.79
N LEU A 221 -2.63 8.67 9.23
CA LEU A 221 -3.29 7.85 10.26
C LEU A 221 -3.30 8.55 11.63
N VAL A 222 -2.22 9.25 11.99
CA VAL A 222 -2.15 10.04 13.24
C VAL A 222 -3.15 11.19 13.19
N GLU A 223 -3.22 11.93 12.09
CA GLU A 223 -4.19 13.03 11.92
C GLU A 223 -5.63 12.51 11.96
N ALA A 224 -5.93 11.42 11.26
CA ALA A 224 -7.22 10.75 11.29
C ALA A 224 -7.57 10.26 12.69
N GLY A 225 -6.62 9.67 13.42
CA GLY A 225 -6.78 9.23 14.80
C GLY A 225 -7.09 10.39 15.76
N THR A 226 -6.38 11.50 15.64
CA THR A 226 -6.61 12.70 16.43
C THR A 226 -8.00 13.29 16.18
N THR A 227 -8.44 13.35 14.94
CA THR A 227 -9.78 13.82 14.57
C THR A 227 -10.87 12.89 15.10
N ALA A 228 -10.66 11.58 15.03
CA ALA A 228 -11.59 10.59 15.58
C ALA A 228 -11.69 10.67 17.11
N ASP A 229 -10.57 10.90 17.81
CA ASP A 229 -10.55 11.09 19.28
C ASP A 229 -11.30 12.35 19.69
N ALA A 230 -11.10 13.47 19.02
CA ALA A 230 -11.86 14.70 19.23
C ALA A 230 -13.35 14.49 19.00
N GLY A 231 -13.75 13.77 17.93
CA GLY A 231 -15.14 13.38 17.67
C GLY A 231 -15.72 12.48 18.76
N GLY A 232 -14.94 11.51 19.24
CA GLY A 232 -15.31 10.63 20.36
C GLY A 232 -15.50 11.38 21.67
N GLY A 233 -14.67 12.38 21.95
CA GLY A 233 -14.81 13.28 23.09
C GLY A 233 -16.12 14.08 23.04
N LEU A 234 -16.48 14.62 21.88
CA LEU A 234 -17.75 15.32 21.66
C LEU A 234 -18.97 14.41 21.88
N LEU A 235 -18.91 13.15 21.41
CA LEU A 235 -19.99 12.18 21.63
C LEU A 235 -20.17 11.84 23.11
N ARG A 236 -19.09 11.67 23.87
CA ARG A 236 -19.15 11.43 25.32
C ARG A 236 -19.71 12.65 26.07
N ALA A 237 -19.29 13.85 25.71
CA ALA A 237 -19.79 15.08 26.32
C ALA A 237 -21.28 15.31 26.01
N ASN A 238 -21.76 14.98 24.83
CA ASN A 238 -23.16 15.11 24.43
C ASN A 238 -24.04 13.94 24.92
N GLY A 239 -23.49 12.77 25.20
CA GLY A 239 -24.21 11.63 25.75
C GLY A 239 -24.69 11.83 27.21
N ALA A 240 -24.08 12.78 27.92
CA ALA A 240 -24.48 13.15 29.27
C ALA A 240 -25.63 14.19 29.35
N GLY A 241 -26.12 14.70 28.24
CA GLY A 241 -27.17 15.72 28.23
C GLY A 241 -28.03 15.75 26.98
N ARG A 242 -29.27 15.26 27.08
CA ARG A 242 -30.44 15.43 26.18
C ARG A 242 -30.27 14.99 24.72
N ALA A 243 -31.20 14.15 24.25
CA ALA A 243 -31.52 13.90 22.85
C ALA A 243 -31.77 15.21 22.07
N ARG A 244 -30.72 15.85 21.65
CA ARG A 244 -30.78 16.95 20.67
C ARG A 244 -30.72 16.35 19.26
N LYS A 245 -31.46 16.97 18.34
CA LYS A 245 -31.51 16.67 16.89
C LYS A 245 -30.12 16.27 16.40
N ASP A 246 -30.08 15.13 15.78
CA ASP A 246 -28.88 14.41 15.33
C ASP A 246 -27.86 15.36 14.64
N PRO A 247 -26.72 15.72 15.28
CA PRO A 247 -25.71 16.58 14.66
C PRO A 247 -24.97 15.86 13.50
N TRP A 248 -25.23 14.58 13.31
CA TRP A 248 -24.61 13.72 12.30
C TRP A 248 -25.47 13.46 11.06
N THR A 249 -26.61 14.16 10.88
CA THR A 249 -27.20 14.33 9.56
C THR A 249 -26.34 15.26 8.72
N LEU A 250 -25.08 14.87 8.54
CA LEU A 250 -24.25 15.50 7.51
C LEU A 250 -24.81 15.12 6.14
N PRO A 251 -24.99 16.09 5.24
CA PRO A 251 -25.33 15.75 3.86
C PRO A 251 -24.31 14.74 3.39
N ALA A 252 -24.77 13.64 2.79
CA ALA A 252 -23.91 12.62 2.23
C ALA A 252 -23.01 13.26 1.18
N ALA A 253 -21.84 13.69 1.56
CA ALA A 253 -20.76 13.97 0.61
C ALA A 253 -20.36 12.62 0.03
N ARG A 254 -21.03 12.24 -1.05
CA ARG A 254 -20.74 11.03 -1.82
C ARG A 254 -19.40 11.24 -2.49
N LEU A 255 -18.33 10.88 -1.81
CA LEU A 255 -17.08 10.54 -2.47
C LEU A 255 -17.28 9.16 -3.09
N ARG A 256 -17.91 9.13 -4.26
CA ARG A 256 -17.92 7.95 -5.11
C ARG A 256 -16.48 7.72 -5.56
N TRP A 257 -15.90 6.61 -5.20
CA TRP A 257 -14.82 6.02 -5.97
C TRP A 257 -15.40 5.67 -7.34
N GLY A 258 -15.26 6.56 -8.30
CA GLY A 258 -15.56 6.27 -9.66
C GLY A 258 -14.55 5.24 -10.15
N GLN A 259 -15.01 4.01 -10.37
CA GLN A 259 -14.28 3.03 -11.21
C GLN A 259 -14.10 3.54 -12.65
N SER A 260 -14.60 4.73 -12.97
CA SER A 260 -14.63 5.30 -14.31
C SER A 260 -13.47 6.25 -14.66
N GLU A 261 -12.51 6.49 -13.75
CA GLU A 261 -11.37 7.35 -14.05
C GLU A 261 -10.00 6.62 -14.10
N ILE A 262 -10.02 5.28 -13.97
CA ILE A 262 -8.86 4.43 -14.21
C ILE A 262 -9.16 3.61 -15.47
N GLY A 263 -9.19 4.27 -16.59
CA GLY A 263 -9.22 3.71 -17.92
C GLY A 263 -7.96 4.15 -18.68
#